data_bdc8d4e978a8303dda893b68b9245440
#
_entry.id   bdc8d4e978a8303dda893b68b9245440
#
_cell.length_a   1.000
_cell.length_b   1.000
_cell.length_c   1.000
_cell.angle_alpha   90.00
_cell.angle_beta   90.00
_cell.angle_gamma   90.00
#
_symmetry.space_group_name_H-M   'P 1'
#
loop_
_entity.id
_entity.type
_entity.pdbx_description
1 polymer ?
#
loop_
_entity_poly.entity_id
_entity_poly.type
_entity_poly.pdbx_seq_one_letter_code
_entity_poly.pdbx_strand_id
1 'polypeptide(L)'
;MLRNAGTKVLFRAITLVALVLSGPVFAYSAEDATNVTSVVMAAVKDNKLTIAADNGVFTDTAPGIPKKLTVEYRIGDEKLKREVNEGGKLEIVVPDGQKLVVIKAVYGPADGSTPQQNDASIAPMEVLETLPGFTIEHVLKSERTKGVSWISMTKDPKGRLLLGAQRGQPITRVTLENGKVVKDETMSIPVTETMGMLFVDNVLYLNGADADGKYCLFRCKDTKGDDSYGDVESLREWRGGAGEHGAHAIVLGPDKMLYIVCGNFVDVPNDLAPTSPHRSYGDDLALKRAEDGNGFGAGRQPPGGFIARVDLDGKNAELYSAGERNTYDIAFNSDGELFGWDSDMEWDWGNPWYRPVHVFHSVRGGDNGFREGSAKWPEYYADSLPQTTTIGIGCPTGVVFGTGAKFPAKYQKAFYICDWTYGRLMAVHLSPKGASYTGTFENFVAPKSLHAKAGKTPLNLTDVVIGDDGALYFTIGGRGTAASLFRVTYTGTEPAAPIPASQLQENEGRSARDLRHKLESLNVNHDPSTVAFAWPYLNNSDRYIRYAARMAIERNPVAEWKEKALAEMQPHAAFTSLLALARLGAPETQPAIMKSLSSFPLDTLTEEQMLEQLRVIEVSTLRSPAVVP
;
A
#
# COMPACT_ATOMS: atom_id res chain seq x y z
N MET A 1 29.67 -63.59 -1.86
CA MET A 1 30.86 -63.35 -2.70
C MET A 1 30.76 -61.88 -3.12
N LEU A 2 31.52 -61.01 -2.39
CA LEU A 2 32.79 -60.38 -2.77
C LEU A 2 32.66 -59.63 -4.12
N ARG A 3 32.82 -58.30 -4.25
CA ARG A 3 33.93 -57.45 -3.79
C ARG A 3 33.59 -55.97 -3.96
N ASN A 4 34.07 -55.17 -3.00
CA ASN A 4 34.41 -53.75 -3.03
C ASN A 4 34.94 -53.21 -4.37
N ALA A 5 34.53 -51.99 -4.69
CA ALA A 5 35.39 -50.99 -5.32
C ALA A 5 35.05 -49.60 -4.79
N GLY A 6 35.94 -49.01 -4.03
CA GLY A 6 35.85 -47.67 -3.52
C GLY A 6 36.10 -46.63 -4.62
N THR A 7 35.37 -45.59 -4.60
CA THR A 7 35.64 -44.42 -5.42
C THR A 7 35.92 -43.23 -4.51
N LYS A 8 37.17 -42.75 -4.59
CA LYS A 8 37.70 -41.57 -3.92
C LYS A 8 36.93 -40.34 -4.38
N VAL A 9 36.25 -39.67 -3.46
CA VAL A 9 35.69 -38.34 -3.70
C VAL A 9 36.83 -37.33 -3.54
N LEU A 10 37.15 -36.70 -4.64
CA LEU A 10 38.13 -35.62 -4.74
C LEU A 10 37.46 -34.34 -4.22
N PHE A 11 37.87 -33.86 -3.05
CA PHE A 11 37.52 -32.52 -2.57
C PHE A 11 38.25 -31.48 -3.43
N ARG A 12 37.55 -30.84 -4.35
CA ARG A 12 37.97 -29.57 -4.93
C ARG A 12 37.54 -28.45 -4.01
N ALA A 13 38.49 -27.78 -3.42
CA ALA A 13 38.28 -26.50 -2.74
C ALA A 13 37.75 -25.48 -3.76
N ILE A 14 36.45 -25.13 -3.64
CA ILE A 14 35.88 -23.99 -4.34
C ILE A 14 36.24 -22.78 -3.47
N THR A 15 37.15 -21.97 -3.94
CA THR A 15 37.40 -20.62 -3.41
C THR A 15 36.13 -19.80 -3.61
N LEU A 16 35.43 -19.57 -2.52
CA LEU A 16 34.25 -18.69 -2.51
C LEU A 16 34.75 -17.26 -2.65
N VAL A 17 34.73 -16.71 -3.86
CA VAL A 17 34.83 -15.27 -4.06
C VAL A 17 33.54 -14.68 -3.49
N ALA A 18 33.65 -14.08 -2.32
CA ALA A 18 32.59 -13.28 -1.74
C ALA A 18 32.36 -12.07 -2.67
N LEU A 19 31.41 -12.21 -3.59
CA LEU A 19 30.84 -11.07 -4.28
C LEU A 19 29.96 -10.36 -3.23
N VAL A 20 30.49 -9.29 -2.66
CA VAL A 20 29.68 -8.34 -1.88
C VAL A 20 28.73 -7.71 -2.88
N LEU A 21 27.58 -8.31 -3.03
CA LEU A 21 26.41 -7.64 -3.59
C LEU A 21 26.01 -6.58 -2.56
N SER A 22 26.49 -5.36 -2.76
CA SER A 22 25.85 -4.19 -2.18
C SER A 22 24.41 -4.18 -2.70
N GLY A 23 23.50 -4.70 -1.89
CA GLY A 23 22.06 -4.52 -2.09
C GLY A 23 21.77 -3.03 -2.19
N PRO A 24 20.66 -2.62 -2.82
CA PRO A 24 20.27 -1.23 -2.88
C PRO A 24 20.11 -0.73 -1.45
N VAL A 25 21.02 0.11 -1.02
CA VAL A 25 20.82 0.93 0.17
C VAL A 25 19.61 1.79 -0.17
N PHE A 26 18.48 1.51 0.46
CA PHE A 26 17.34 2.42 0.44
C PHE A 26 17.88 3.75 0.95
N ALA A 27 17.95 4.73 0.06
CA ALA A 27 18.22 6.10 0.47
C ALA A 27 17.04 6.56 1.30
N TYR A 28 17.12 6.39 2.61
CA TYR A 28 16.36 7.19 3.53
C TYR A 28 16.57 8.65 3.12
N SER A 29 15.50 9.41 3.02
CA SER A 29 15.60 10.83 2.78
C SER A 29 16.64 11.39 3.72
N ALA A 30 17.65 12.08 3.18
CA ALA A 30 18.55 12.86 3.99
C ALA A 30 17.73 13.97 4.63
N GLU A 31 17.10 13.66 5.77
CA GLU A 31 16.74 14.71 6.71
C GLU A 31 18.05 15.32 7.22
N ASP A 32 18.07 16.64 7.27
CA ASP A 32 19.08 17.43 7.95
C ASP A 32 19.56 16.73 9.22
N ALA A 33 20.85 16.55 9.35
CA ALA A 33 21.57 15.98 10.48
C ALA A 33 20.69 15.27 11.52
N THR A 34 20.66 13.95 11.51
CA THR A 34 19.75 13.14 12.33
C THR A 34 19.87 13.49 13.81
N ASN A 35 18.75 13.70 14.46
CA ASN A 35 18.71 13.88 15.91
C ASN A 35 19.06 12.56 16.61
N VAL A 36 20.27 12.49 17.14
CA VAL A 36 20.83 11.31 17.83
C VAL A 36 20.89 11.52 19.35
N THR A 37 20.13 12.43 19.88
CA THR A 37 20.14 12.79 21.30
C THR A 37 19.93 11.60 22.22
N SER A 38 19.00 10.70 21.91
CA SER A 38 18.70 9.52 22.73
C SER A 38 19.89 8.53 22.75
N VAL A 39 20.55 8.34 21.61
CA VAL A 39 21.73 7.45 21.50
C VAL A 39 22.89 8.03 22.31
N VAL A 40 23.14 9.34 22.21
CA VAL A 40 24.19 10.01 22.97
C VAL A 40 23.89 10.04 24.46
N MET A 41 22.61 10.23 24.86
CA MET A 41 22.21 10.14 26.26
C MET A 41 22.42 8.75 26.85
N ALA A 42 22.14 7.70 26.10
CA ALA A 42 22.35 6.30 26.51
C ALA A 42 23.85 5.95 26.68
N ALA A 43 24.74 6.68 26.02
CA ALA A 43 26.18 6.50 26.13
C ALA A 43 26.81 7.23 27.34
N VAL A 44 26.03 8.03 28.07
CA VAL A 44 26.50 8.68 29.33
C VAL A 44 26.53 7.65 30.44
N LYS A 45 27.72 7.36 30.98
CA LYS A 45 27.91 6.47 32.14
C LYS A 45 28.76 7.17 33.17
N ASP A 46 28.43 7.09 34.43
CA ASP A 46 29.17 7.67 35.56
C ASP A 46 29.57 9.13 35.33
N ASN A 47 28.66 9.97 34.84
CA ASN A 47 28.89 11.35 34.47
C ASN A 47 29.98 11.56 33.38
N LYS A 48 30.29 10.55 32.62
CA LYS A 48 31.22 10.59 31.49
C LYS A 48 30.49 10.22 30.20
N LEU A 49 30.67 10.97 29.12
CA LEU A 49 30.27 10.60 27.78
C LEU A 49 31.49 10.17 26.98
N THR A 50 31.39 8.99 26.39
CA THR A 50 32.39 8.49 25.44
C THR A 50 31.63 7.84 24.29
N ILE A 51 31.74 8.37 23.06
CA ILE A 51 31.00 7.89 21.91
C ILE A 51 31.79 8.12 20.60
N ALA A 52 31.79 7.14 19.70
CA ALA A 52 32.38 7.28 18.37
C ALA A 52 31.40 8.04 17.45
N ALA A 53 31.94 8.91 16.61
CA ALA A 53 31.20 9.58 15.57
C ALA A 53 31.34 8.79 14.26
N ASP A 54 30.62 7.71 14.13
CA ASP A 54 30.65 6.87 12.93
C ASP A 54 29.28 6.32 12.53
N ASN A 55 29.21 5.83 11.31
CA ASN A 55 27.98 5.30 10.70
C ASN A 55 27.52 3.96 11.31
N GLY A 56 28.36 3.30 12.09
CA GLY A 56 28.00 2.09 12.83
C GLY A 56 27.26 2.40 14.14
N VAL A 57 27.48 3.60 14.70
CA VAL A 57 26.79 4.10 15.90
C VAL A 57 25.55 4.92 15.52
N PHE A 58 25.67 5.72 14.48
CA PHE A 58 24.60 6.62 14.01
C PHE A 58 24.31 6.33 12.55
N THR A 59 23.29 5.77 12.15
CA THR A 59 22.94 5.43 10.75
C THR A 59 23.54 6.40 9.71
N ASP A 60 24.05 5.90 8.60
CA ASP A 60 24.60 6.73 7.53
C ASP A 60 23.52 7.56 6.83
N THR A 61 23.36 8.81 7.26
CA THR A 61 22.32 9.72 6.76
C THR A 61 22.73 10.47 5.48
N ALA A 62 24.00 10.40 5.09
CA ALA A 62 24.52 11.07 3.90
C ALA A 62 25.72 10.28 3.32
N PRO A 63 25.47 9.16 2.59
CA PRO A 63 26.53 8.31 2.05
C PRO A 63 27.51 9.09 1.16
N GLY A 64 28.81 8.91 1.43
CA GLY A 64 29.88 9.58 0.68
C GLY A 64 30.16 11.03 1.06
N ILE A 65 29.43 11.61 2.01
CA ILE A 65 29.67 12.95 2.54
C ILE A 65 30.30 12.84 3.94
N PRO A 66 31.43 13.51 4.23
CA PRO A 66 31.99 13.56 5.58
C PRO A 66 31.00 14.15 6.58
N LYS A 67 30.81 13.48 7.71
CA LYS A 67 29.87 13.87 8.74
C LYS A 67 30.56 14.36 10.00
N LYS A 68 29.80 15.00 10.87
CA LYS A 68 30.23 15.34 12.23
C LYS A 68 29.13 15.07 13.23
N LEU A 69 29.50 14.68 14.42
CA LEU A 69 28.65 14.65 15.60
C LEU A 69 28.77 15.98 16.32
N THR A 70 27.65 16.65 16.51
CA THR A 70 27.53 17.86 17.32
C THR A 70 26.72 17.55 18.57
N VAL A 71 27.28 17.81 19.76
CA VAL A 71 26.60 17.59 21.03
C VAL A 71 26.51 18.90 21.82
N GLU A 72 25.31 19.33 22.12
CA GLU A 72 25.01 20.40 23.06
C GLU A 72 24.67 19.80 24.42
N TYR A 73 25.37 20.24 25.45
CA TYR A 73 25.23 19.66 26.79
C TYR A 73 25.39 20.76 27.85
N ARG A 74 25.05 20.41 29.09
CA ARG A 74 25.23 21.30 30.26
C ARG A 74 26.03 20.57 31.33
N ILE A 75 26.95 21.30 31.95
CA ILE A 75 27.64 20.93 33.17
C ILE A 75 27.31 21.98 34.23
N GLY A 76 26.56 21.60 35.29
CA GLY A 76 25.97 22.60 36.19
C GLY A 76 25.00 23.50 35.42
N ASP A 77 25.26 24.82 35.49
CA ASP A 77 24.46 25.84 34.76
C ASP A 77 25.06 26.27 33.42
N GLU A 78 26.28 25.82 33.11
CA GLU A 78 26.99 26.21 31.90
C GLU A 78 26.54 25.34 30.70
N LYS A 79 26.07 25.99 29.61
CA LYS A 79 25.79 25.35 28.32
C LYS A 79 27.05 25.31 27.47
N LEU A 80 27.37 24.14 26.98
CA LEU A 80 28.56 23.83 26.18
C LEU A 80 28.19 23.13 24.89
N LYS A 81 29.06 23.26 23.88
CA LYS A 81 28.92 22.56 22.59
C LYS A 81 30.24 21.90 22.23
N ARG A 82 30.17 20.67 21.74
CA ARG A 82 31.34 19.93 21.21
C ARG A 82 30.98 19.33 19.86
N GLU A 83 31.97 19.32 19.00
CA GLU A 83 31.88 18.72 17.65
C GLU A 83 33.04 17.76 17.44
N VAL A 84 32.77 16.64 16.75
CA VAL A 84 33.79 15.68 16.33
C VAL A 84 33.42 15.15 14.94
N ASN A 85 34.44 15.10 14.06
CA ASN A 85 34.23 14.61 12.70
C ASN A 85 34.04 13.08 12.67
N GLU A 86 33.43 12.58 11.61
CA GLU A 86 33.26 11.16 11.32
C GLU A 86 34.61 10.42 11.44
N GLY A 87 34.58 9.24 12.05
CA GLY A 87 35.77 8.46 12.40
C GLY A 87 36.45 8.89 13.70
N GLY A 88 36.05 10.04 14.30
CA GLY A 88 36.58 10.51 15.57
C GLY A 88 35.81 9.99 16.78
N LYS A 89 36.31 10.30 17.98
CA LYS A 89 35.73 9.93 19.26
C LYS A 89 35.45 11.16 20.10
N LEU A 90 34.24 11.32 20.57
CA LEU A 90 33.87 12.37 21.51
C LEU A 90 34.00 11.86 22.94
N GLU A 91 34.78 12.59 23.74
CA GLU A 91 34.90 12.36 25.18
C GLU A 91 34.58 13.62 25.95
N ILE A 92 33.69 13.52 26.91
CA ILE A 92 33.33 14.59 27.86
C ILE A 92 33.46 13.99 29.26
N VAL A 93 34.34 14.57 30.06
CA VAL A 93 34.54 14.19 31.47
C VAL A 93 34.13 15.37 32.33
N VAL A 94 33.27 15.12 33.31
CA VAL A 94 32.73 16.15 34.19
C VAL A 94 33.52 16.19 35.48
N PRO A 95 33.86 17.40 36.00
CA PRO A 95 34.48 17.56 37.32
C PRO A 95 33.64 16.99 38.44
N ASP A 96 34.28 16.52 39.50
CA ASP A 96 33.60 15.97 40.67
C ASP A 96 32.57 16.94 41.25
N GLY A 97 31.38 16.40 41.56
CA GLY A 97 30.28 17.17 42.14
C GLY A 97 29.37 17.88 41.13
N GLN A 98 29.69 17.80 39.83
CA GLN A 98 28.82 18.36 38.78
C GLN A 98 28.14 17.23 37.98
N LYS A 99 27.05 17.54 37.24
CA LYS A 99 26.27 16.60 36.45
C LYS A 99 26.31 16.97 34.98
N LEU A 100 26.55 15.96 34.13
CA LEU A 100 26.41 16.06 32.67
C LEU A 100 24.96 15.86 32.25
N VAL A 101 24.43 16.81 31.54
CA VAL A 101 23.10 16.70 30.91
C VAL A 101 23.21 16.99 29.41
N VAL A 102 22.99 16.00 28.59
CA VAL A 102 22.91 16.17 27.12
C VAL A 102 21.59 16.87 26.80
N ILE A 103 21.67 17.98 26.08
CA ILE A 103 20.50 18.80 25.68
C ILE A 103 20.06 18.36 24.29
N LYS A 104 21.00 18.28 23.36
CA LYS A 104 20.75 17.92 21.95
C LYS A 104 22.02 17.30 21.36
N ALA A 105 21.83 16.28 20.53
CA ALA A 105 22.92 15.74 19.73
C ALA A 105 22.44 15.49 18.29
N VAL A 106 23.29 15.84 17.33
CA VAL A 106 22.98 15.77 15.90
C VAL A 106 24.17 15.16 15.17
N TYR A 107 23.94 14.18 14.29
CA TYR A 107 24.95 13.59 13.42
C TYR A 107 24.59 13.83 11.96
N GLY A 108 25.46 14.48 11.20
CA GLY A 108 25.17 14.85 9.80
C GLY A 108 26.35 15.54 9.11
N PRO A 109 26.15 16.08 7.88
CA PRO A 109 27.21 16.68 7.08
C PRO A 109 28.09 17.67 7.85
N ALA A 110 29.43 17.51 7.70
CA ALA A 110 30.42 18.23 8.52
C ALA A 110 30.45 19.74 8.27
N ASP A 111 30.06 20.18 7.10
CA ASP A 111 30.06 21.59 6.67
C ASP A 111 28.71 22.29 6.88
N GLY A 112 27.73 21.58 7.47
CA GLY A 112 26.36 22.10 7.60
C GLY A 112 25.65 22.25 6.26
N SER A 113 26.27 21.75 5.18
CA SER A 113 25.60 21.62 3.91
C SER A 113 24.49 20.58 4.07
N THR A 114 23.27 20.97 3.88
CA THR A 114 22.26 20.09 3.32
C THR A 114 22.88 19.48 2.07
N PRO A 115 22.82 18.14 1.86
CA PRO A 115 23.20 17.58 0.59
C PRO A 115 22.53 18.44 -0.47
N GLN A 116 23.32 19.15 -1.30
CA GLN A 116 22.74 19.82 -2.45
C GLN A 116 22.05 18.70 -3.22
N GLN A 117 20.74 18.63 -3.08
CA GLN A 117 19.95 17.84 -4.01
C GLN A 117 20.26 18.44 -5.38
N ASN A 118 21.14 17.79 -6.11
CA ASN A 118 21.51 18.23 -7.44
C ASN A 118 20.24 18.43 -8.25
N ASP A 119 20.21 19.46 -9.10
CA ASP A 119 19.14 19.68 -10.11
C ASP A 119 18.94 18.48 -11.04
N ALA A 120 19.81 17.48 -10.95
CA ALA A 120 19.71 16.15 -11.53
C ALA A 120 18.55 15.27 -10.99
N SER A 121 17.71 15.77 -10.09
CA SER A 121 16.61 14.99 -9.50
C SER A 121 15.39 14.79 -10.41
N ILE A 122 15.36 15.43 -11.58
CA ILE A 122 14.32 15.23 -12.58
C ILE A 122 14.96 14.63 -13.81
N ALA A 123 14.42 13.51 -14.28
CA ALA A 123 14.90 12.87 -15.49
C ALA A 123 14.87 13.84 -16.66
N PRO A 124 15.99 14.09 -17.36
CA PRO A 124 15.94 14.78 -18.62
C PRO A 124 14.99 14.05 -19.57
N MET A 125 14.20 14.80 -20.36
CA MET A 125 13.22 14.22 -21.28
C MET A 125 13.87 13.24 -22.29
N GLU A 126 15.11 13.46 -22.64
CA GLU A 126 15.87 12.63 -23.59
C GLU A 126 16.13 11.21 -23.09
N VAL A 127 16.09 10.98 -21.77
CA VAL A 127 16.31 9.65 -21.19
C VAL A 127 15.02 8.90 -20.89
N LEU A 128 13.87 9.56 -21.11
CA LEU A 128 12.56 8.91 -20.98
C LEU A 128 12.13 8.33 -22.33
N GLU A 129 11.36 7.26 -22.25
CA GLU A 129 10.68 6.66 -23.39
C GLU A 129 9.21 6.43 -23.06
N THR A 130 8.42 6.39 -24.11
CA THR A 130 7.00 6.02 -24.06
C THR A 130 6.67 5.11 -25.24
N LEU A 131 5.50 4.52 -25.24
CA LEU A 131 5.05 3.64 -26.30
C LEU A 131 4.91 4.36 -27.64
N PRO A 132 5.02 3.66 -28.78
CA PRO A 132 4.87 4.26 -30.09
C PRO A 132 3.54 5.02 -30.25
N GLY A 133 3.60 6.21 -30.82
CA GLY A 133 2.45 7.09 -31.00
C GLY A 133 2.12 7.96 -29.79
N PHE A 134 2.79 7.79 -28.66
CA PHE A 134 2.65 8.67 -27.50
C PHE A 134 3.80 9.67 -27.40
N THR A 135 3.52 10.82 -26.81
CA THR A 135 4.48 11.90 -26.57
C THR A 135 4.36 12.35 -25.13
N ILE A 136 5.50 12.54 -24.47
CA ILE A 136 5.59 13.04 -23.12
C ILE A 136 6.12 14.48 -23.11
N GLU A 137 5.53 15.34 -22.29
CA GLU A 137 5.88 16.74 -22.12
C GLU A 137 6.09 17.07 -20.64
N HIS A 138 7.11 17.89 -20.34
CA HIS A 138 7.29 18.46 -19.01
C HIS A 138 6.46 19.74 -18.92
N VAL A 139 5.49 19.79 -18.00
CA VAL A 139 4.47 20.86 -17.93
C VAL A 139 4.82 21.89 -16.85
N LEU A 140 5.17 21.44 -15.65
CA LEU A 140 5.47 22.32 -14.52
C LEU A 140 6.51 21.68 -13.60
N LYS A 141 7.49 22.49 -13.18
CA LYS A 141 8.52 22.13 -12.19
C LYS A 141 8.29 22.96 -10.94
N SER A 142 8.24 22.33 -9.76
CA SER A 142 8.24 23.10 -8.52
C SER A 142 9.57 23.83 -8.34
N GLU A 143 9.52 25.07 -7.92
CA GLU A 143 10.72 25.80 -7.55
C GLU A 143 11.33 25.17 -6.30
N ARG A 144 12.59 24.76 -6.37
CA ARG A 144 13.34 24.15 -5.27
C ARG A 144 13.38 24.99 -4.00
N THR A 145 13.41 26.30 -4.16
CA THR A 145 13.42 27.26 -3.04
C THR A 145 12.19 27.16 -2.16
N LYS A 146 11.09 26.59 -2.65
CA LYS A 146 9.85 26.40 -1.89
C LYS A 146 9.75 25.03 -1.20
N GLY A 147 10.67 24.11 -1.48
CA GLY A 147 10.72 22.77 -0.86
C GLY A 147 9.48 21.91 -1.13
N VAL A 148 8.69 22.24 -2.16
CA VAL A 148 7.43 21.53 -2.46
C VAL A 148 7.73 20.18 -3.07
N SER A 149 7.10 19.13 -2.53
CA SER A 149 7.16 17.76 -3.04
C SER A 149 5.74 17.23 -3.17
N TRP A 150 5.26 17.08 -4.41
CA TRP A 150 3.88 16.67 -4.68
C TRP A 150 3.72 15.16 -4.49
N ILE A 151 2.61 14.77 -3.87
CA ILE A 151 2.34 13.38 -3.50
C ILE A 151 0.96 12.89 -3.94
N SER A 152 0.03 13.79 -4.21
CA SER A 152 -1.32 13.44 -4.68
C SER A 152 -1.80 14.47 -5.69
N MET A 153 -2.77 14.07 -6.52
CA MET A 153 -3.34 14.94 -7.54
C MET A 153 -4.83 14.63 -7.74
N THR A 154 -5.61 15.69 -7.95
CA THR A 154 -6.99 15.54 -8.39
C THR A 154 -7.36 16.63 -9.38
N LYS A 155 -8.50 16.50 -10.01
CA LYS A 155 -9.06 17.48 -10.94
C LYS A 155 -10.27 18.15 -10.30
N ASP A 156 -10.30 19.49 -10.33
CA ASP A 156 -11.44 20.24 -9.86
C ASP A 156 -12.58 20.34 -10.91
N PRO A 157 -13.78 20.82 -10.52
CA PRO A 157 -14.91 20.94 -11.43
C PRO A 157 -14.70 21.89 -12.62
N LYS A 158 -13.65 22.72 -12.60
CA LYS A 158 -13.26 23.63 -13.68
C LYS A 158 -12.15 23.05 -14.56
N GLY A 159 -11.76 21.79 -14.35
CA GLY A 159 -10.71 21.10 -15.10
C GLY A 159 -9.28 21.50 -14.71
N ARG A 160 -9.09 22.22 -13.60
CA ARG A 160 -7.76 22.55 -13.08
C ARG A 160 -7.23 21.39 -12.25
N LEU A 161 -5.90 21.25 -12.19
CA LEU A 161 -5.25 20.23 -11.38
C LEU A 161 -4.91 20.78 -9.99
N LEU A 162 -5.26 20.02 -8.95
CA LEU A 162 -4.83 20.26 -7.59
C LEU A 162 -3.73 19.28 -7.25
N LEU A 163 -2.59 19.79 -6.76
CA LEU A 163 -1.40 19.02 -6.42
C LEU A 163 -1.18 19.10 -4.90
N GLY A 164 -1.40 18.01 -4.19
CA GLY A 164 -1.17 17.89 -2.76
C GLY A 164 0.31 17.69 -2.46
N ALA A 165 0.79 18.22 -1.34
CA ALA A 165 2.21 18.23 -1.01
C ALA A 165 2.50 17.72 0.39
N GLN A 166 3.74 17.27 0.62
CA GLN A 166 4.28 16.83 1.91
C GLN A 166 4.87 17.97 2.73
N ARG A 167 5.23 17.66 4.00
CA ARG A 167 6.02 18.50 4.91
C ARG A 167 5.37 19.86 5.20
N GLY A 168 4.06 19.83 5.47
CA GLY A 168 3.32 21.05 5.80
C GLY A 168 3.15 22.03 4.66
N GLN A 169 3.48 21.62 3.43
CA GLN A 169 3.28 22.47 2.26
C GLN A 169 1.81 22.49 1.82
N PRO A 170 1.32 23.63 1.33
CA PRO A 170 -0.05 23.78 0.89
C PRO A 170 -0.30 23.11 -0.47
N ILE A 171 -1.58 22.94 -0.81
CA ILE A 171 -2.02 22.47 -2.12
C ILE A 171 -1.69 23.53 -3.19
N THR A 172 -1.13 23.10 -4.31
CA THR A 172 -0.93 23.93 -5.50
C THR A 172 -2.05 23.68 -6.49
N ARG A 173 -2.72 24.73 -6.98
CA ARG A 173 -3.71 24.65 -8.04
C ARG A 173 -3.12 25.12 -9.35
N VAL A 174 -3.23 24.31 -10.40
CA VAL A 174 -2.64 24.56 -11.73
C VAL A 174 -3.75 24.70 -12.77
N THR A 175 -3.79 25.84 -13.44
CA THR A 175 -4.71 26.10 -14.56
C THR A 175 -3.97 25.85 -15.86
N LEU A 176 -4.58 25.05 -16.72
CA LEU A 176 -4.03 24.67 -18.02
C LEU A 176 -4.90 25.18 -19.15
N GLU A 177 -4.27 25.73 -20.19
CA GLU A 177 -4.90 26.05 -21.47
C GLU A 177 -4.09 25.39 -22.60
N ASN A 178 -4.75 24.57 -23.40
CA ASN A 178 -4.10 23.83 -24.49
C ASN A 178 -2.86 23.02 -24.01
N GLY A 179 -2.94 22.43 -22.80
CA GLY A 179 -1.87 21.65 -22.17
C GLY A 179 -0.70 22.47 -21.62
N LYS A 180 -0.78 23.80 -21.61
CA LYS A 180 0.25 24.70 -21.06
C LYS A 180 -0.26 25.34 -19.77
N VAL A 181 0.62 25.49 -18.80
CA VAL A 181 0.31 26.22 -17.56
C VAL A 181 0.15 27.70 -17.88
N VAL A 182 -1.02 28.25 -17.58
CA VAL A 182 -1.30 29.69 -17.65
C VAL A 182 -1.32 30.33 -16.26
N LYS A 183 -1.56 29.54 -15.20
CA LYS A 183 -1.51 29.98 -13.81
C LYS A 183 -1.21 28.81 -12.90
N ASP A 184 -0.35 29.01 -11.91
CA ASP A 184 -0.20 28.18 -10.74
C ASP A 184 -0.37 29.05 -9.48
N GLU A 185 -1.07 28.53 -8.49
CA GLU A 185 -1.38 29.29 -7.29
C GLU A 185 -1.47 28.38 -6.05
N THR A 186 -1.08 28.90 -4.91
CA THR A 186 -1.20 28.24 -3.64
C THR A 186 -2.63 28.40 -3.10
N MET A 187 -3.27 27.31 -2.68
CA MET A 187 -4.58 27.34 -2.04
C MET A 187 -4.44 27.58 -0.53
N SER A 188 -5.30 28.45 0.01
CA SER A 188 -5.32 28.77 1.46
C SER A 188 -6.25 27.82 2.24
N ILE A 189 -6.10 26.49 2.05
CA ILE A 189 -6.82 25.49 2.82
C ILE A 189 -5.94 25.10 4.02
N PRO A 190 -6.46 25.15 5.27
CA PRO A 190 -5.67 24.86 6.48
C PRO A 190 -5.53 23.33 6.72
N VAL A 191 -5.23 22.58 5.66
CA VAL A 191 -4.93 21.15 5.69
C VAL A 191 -3.64 20.93 4.93
N THR A 192 -2.72 20.19 5.51
CA THR A 192 -1.42 19.83 4.94
C THR A 192 -1.25 18.32 4.84
N GLU A 193 -0.13 17.85 4.31
CA GLU A 193 0.12 16.40 4.13
C GLU A 193 -1.05 15.72 3.40
N THR A 194 -1.53 16.34 2.32
CA THR A 194 -2.74 15.90 1.61
C THR A 194 -2.42 14.68 0.75
N MET A 195 -2.64 13.49 1.33
CA MET A 195 -2.39 12.18 0.68
C MET A 195 -3.53 11.74 -0.24
N GLY A 196 -4.72 12.29 -0.07
CA GLY A 196 -5.89 11.98 -0.90
C GLY A 196 -6.77 13.20 -1.11
N MET A 197 -7.26 13.37 -2.33
CA MET A 197 -8.11 14.50 -2.73
C MET A 197 -9.19 14.03 -3.71
N LEU A 198 -10.42 14.48 -3.49
CA LEU A 198 -11.55 14.13 -4.35
C LEU A 198 -12.58 15.27 -4.40
N PHE A 199 -13.08 15.62 -5.57
CA PHE A 199 -14.27 16.46 -5.73
C PHE A 199 -15.54 15.62 -5.92
N VAL A 200 -16.54 15.95 -5.13
CA VAL A 200 -17.92 15.43 -5.29
C VAL A 200 -18.87 16.63 -5.26
N ASP A 201 -19.62 16.85 -6.31
CA ASP A 201 -20.62 17.95 -6.42
C ASP A 201 -20.11 19.32 -5.91
N ASN A 202 -18.96 19.75 -6.39
CA ASN A 202 -18.28 21.00 -5.98
C ASN A 202 -17.81 21.04 -4.50
N VAL A 203 -17.81 19.92 -3.80
CA VAL A 203 -17.22 19.79 -2.46
C VAL A 203 -15.89 19.05 -2.57
N LEU A 204 -14.85 19.59 -1.97
CA LEU A 204 -13.53 18.95 -1.93
C LEU A 204 -13.40 18.12 -0.65
N TYR A 205 -13.11 16.83 -0.81
CA TYR A 205 -12.74 15.92 0.28
C TYR A 205 -11.23 15.73 0.31
N LEU A 206 -10.63 15.78 1.50
CA LEU A 206 -9.19 15.65 1.70
C LEU A 206 -8.87 14.63 2.80
N ASN A 207 -7.87 13.77 2.58
CA ASN A 207 -7.14 13.12 3.65
C ASN A 207 -5.85 13.91 3.92
N GLY A 208 -5.66 14.38 5.14
CA GLY A 208 -4.52 15.21 5.48
C GLY A 208 -4.44 15.53 6.97
N ALA A 209 -3.49 16.37 7.35
CA ALA A 209 -3.25 16.83 8.71
C ALA A 209 -3.80 18.24 8.93
N ASP A 210 -4.45 18.47 10.08
CA ASP A 210 -4.80 19.81 10.55
C ASP A 210 -3.58 20.51 11.18
N ALA A 211 -3.80 21.72 11.71
CA ALA A 211 -2.75 22.52 12.33
C ALA A 211 -2.14 21.88 13.59
N ASP A 212 -2.86 20.95 14.23
CA ASP A 212 -2.40 20.22 15.41
C ASP A 212 -1.71 18.90 15.02
N GLY A 213 -1.60 18.59 13.72
CA GLY A 213 -1.01 17.37 13.19
C GLY A 213 -1.94 16.16 13.26
N LYS A 214 -3.23 16.36 13.52
CA LYS A 214 -4.23 15.32 13.57
C LYS A 214 -4.64 14.95 12.14
N TYR A 215 -4.53 13.67 11.79
CA TYR A 215 -4.79 13.18 10.44
C TYR A 215 -6.25 12.77 10.28
N CYS A 216 -6.95 13.42 9.35
CA CYS A 216 -8.40 13.26 9.21
C CYS A 216 -8.87 13.24 7.75
N LEU A 217 -10.07 12.71 7.55
CA LEU A 217 -10.92 13.02 6.40
C LEU A 217 -11.59 14.38 6.63
N PHE A 218 -11.36 15.32 5.74
CA PHE A 218 -11.95 16.65 5.76
C PHE A 218 -12.94 16.84 4.61
N ARG A 219 -13.92 17.69 4.84
CA ARG A 219 -14.84 18.23 3.84
C ARG A 219 -14.61 19.73 3.73
N CYS A 220 -14.26 20.21 2.54
CA CYS A 220 -13.93 21.61 2.26
C CYS A 220 -14.95 22.19 1.28
N LYS A 221 -15.60 23.29 1.65
CA LYS A 221 -16.62 23.96 0.86
C LYS A 221 -16.20 25.37 0.46
N ASP A 222 -16.65 25.80 -0.70
CA ASP A 222 -16.55 27.19 -1.15
C ASP A 222 -17.86 27.93 -0.80
N THR A 223 -18.02 28.27 0.49
CA THR A 223 -19.25 28.96 0.97
C THR A 223 -19.27 30.45 0.61
N LYS A 224 -18.13 31.01 0.22
CA LYS A 224 -18.02 32.43 -0.18
C LYS A 224 -18.18 32.63 -1.69
N GLY A 225 -18.08 31.56 -2.49
CA GLY A 225 -18.08 31.64 -3.95
C GLY A 225 -16.81 32.28 -4.52
N ASP A 226 -15.70 32.29 -3.75
CA ASP A 226 -14.40 32.86 -4.14
C ASP A 226 -13.41 31.79 -4.60
N ASP A 227 -13.88 30.53 -4.73
CA ASP A 227 -13.09 29.40 -5.19
C ASP A 227 -11.96 28.97 -4.22
N SER A 228 -12.09 29.34 -2.95
CA SER A 228 -11.03 29.11 -1.94
C SER A 228 -11.15 27.75 -1.23
N TYR A 229 -12.35 27.16 -1.13
CA TYR A 229 -12.63 25.93 -0.37
C TYR A 229 -12.15 25.99 1.10
N GLY A 230 -12.17 27.20 1.68
CA GLY A 230 -11.63 27.48 3.00
C GLY A 230 -12.56 27.17 4.18
N ASP A 231 -13.81 26.77 3.93
CA ASP A 231 -14.74 26.28 4.96
C ASP A 231 -14.51 24.78 5.17
N VAL A 232 -13.71 24.45 6.19
CA VAL A 232 -13.15 23.12 6.43
C VAL A 232 -13.79 22.46 7.64
N GLU A 233 -14.37 21.28 7.44
CA GLU A 233 -14.96 20.43 8.47
C GLU A 233 -14.20 19.11 8.57
N SER A 234 -13.75 18.74 9.79
CA SER A 234 -13.20 17.41 10.06
C SER A 234 -14.33 16.41 10.22
N LEU A 235 -14.40 15.41 9.34
CA LEU A 235 -15.45 14.38 9.35
C LEU A 235 -15.05 13.15 10.16
N ARG A 236 -13.80 12.69 10.02
CA ARG A 236 -13.32 11.47 10.65
C ARG A 236 -11.81 11.51 10.88
N GLU A 237 -11.38 11.17 12.08
CA GLU A 237 -9.98 10.95 12.39
C GLU A 237 -9.52 9.55 11.99
N TRP A 238 -8.36 9.47 11.37
CA TRP A 238 -7.64 8.24 11.09
C TRP A 238 -6.50 8.09 12.11
N ARG A 239 -6.72 7.33 13.19
CA ARG A 239 -5.66 7.07 14.16
C ARG A 239 -4.53 6.25 13.53
N GLY A 240 -3.28 6.66 13.71
CA GLY A 240 -2.14 6.11 13.01
C GLY A 240 -2.09 6.48 11.51
N GLY A 241 -2.99 7.36 11.05
CA GLY A 241 -3.17 7.68 9.64
C GLY A 241 -2.15 8.63 9.03
N ALA A 242 -1.25 9.20 9.82
CA ALA A 242 -0.20 10.06 9.29
C ALA A 242 0.97 9.25 8.71
N GLY A 243 1.63 9.81 7.70
CA GLY A 243 2.85 9.26 7.13
C GLY A 243 2.64 8.22 6.03
N GLU A 244 3.72 7.55 5.68
CA GLU A 244 3.83 6.71 4.49
C GLU A 244 2.88 5.50 4.46
N HIS A 245 2.54 4.94 5.61
CA HIS A 245 1.59 3.82 5.75
C HIS A 245 0.27 4.26 6.38
N GLY A 246 -0.11 5.50 6.12
CA GLY A 246 -1.29 6.16 6.65
C GLY A 246 -2.56 5.98 5.82
N ALA A 247 -3.48 6.95 5.95
CA ALA A 247 -4.67 7.03 5.11
C ALA A 247 -4.36 7.86 3.86
N HIS A 248 -4.65 7.31 2.70
CA HIS A 248 -4.21 7.82 1.41
C HIS A 248 -5.39 8.27 0.53
N ALA A 249 -5.52 7.75 -0.69
CA ALA A 249 -6.51 8.16 -1.68
C ALA A 249 -7.95 8.04 -1.20
N ILE A 250 -8.79 8.89 -1.79
CA ILE A 250 -10.24 8.90 -1.64
C ILE A 250 -10.84 8.77 -3.03
N VAL A 251 -11.74 7.81 -3.25
CA VAL A 251 -12.48 7.67 -4.50
C VAL A 251 -13.98 7.57 -4.25
N LEU A 252 -14.79 8.06 -5.19
CA LEU A 252 -16.24 7.91 -5.14
C LEU A 252 -16.64 6.60 -5.79
N GLY A 253 -17.36 5.76 -5.04
CA GLY A 253 -17.91 4.51 -5.56
C GLY A 253 -19.15 4.72 -6.44
N PRO A 254 -19.51 3.70 -7.24
CA PRO A 254 -20.78 3.71 -8.01
C PRO A 254 -22.02 3.87 -7.13
N ASP A 255 -21.93 3.49 -5.87
CA ASP A 255 -22.94 3.58 -4.83
C ASP A 255 -22.99 4.95 -4.12
N LYS A 256 -22.19 5.92 -4.59
CA LYS A 256 -22.08 7.28 -4.03
C LYS A 256 -21.50 7.35 -2.62
N MET A 257 -20.75 6.32 -2.21
CA MET A 257 -20.00 6.32 -0.97
C MET A 257 -18.54 6.66 -1.23
N LEU A 258 -17.83 7.15 -0.22
CA LEU A 258 -16.38 7.37 -0.26
C LEU A 258 -15.65 6.06 0.09
N TYR A 259 -14.69 5.70 -0.73
CA TYR A 259 -13.75 4.61 -0.49
C TYR A 259 -12.38 5.22 -0.18
N ILE A 260 -11.85 4.87 0.98
CA ILE A 260 -10.62 5.47 1.52
C ILE A 260 -9.61 4.35 1.75
N VAL A 261 -8.43 4.52 1.17
CA VAL A 261 -7.32 3.58 1.35
C VAL A 261 -6.61 3.87 2.66
N CYS A 262 -6.41 2.83 3.46
CA CYS A 262 -5.72 2.88 4.73
C CYS A 262 -4.58 1.86 4.75
N GLY A 263 -3.35 2.34 4.88
CA GLY A 263 -2.18 1.48 5.06
C GLY A 263 -2.18 0.75 6.41
N ASN A 264 -1.30 -0.22 6.58
CA ASN A 264 -1.28 -1.11 7.76
C ASN A 264 -0.91 -0.42 9.09
N PHE A 265 -0.60 0.87 9.08
CA PHE A 265 -0.39 1.66 10.32
C PHE A 265 -1.66 2.35 10.80
N VAL A 266 -2.71 2.40 9.98
CA VAL A 266 -4.00 2.96 10.39
C VAL A 266 -4.75 1.98 11.28
N ASP A 267 -5.22 2.46 12.42
CA ASP A 267 -6.05 1.66 13.31
C ASP A 267 -7.42 1.41 12.67
N VAL A 268 -7.91 0.18 12.77
CA VAL A 268 -9.28 -0.14 12.35
C VAL A 268 -10.27 0.71 13.15
N PRO A 269 -11.22 1.39 12.49
CA PRO A 269 -12.23 2.20 13.19
C PRO A 269 -13.01 1.37 14.22
N ASN A 270 -13.14 1.89 15.43
CA ASN A 270 -13.88 1.23 16.50
C ASN A 270 -15.41 1.41 16.41
N ASP A 271 -15.86 2.26 15.49
CA ASP A 271 -17.26 2.60 15.22
C ASP A 271 -17.75 1.99 13.89
N LEU A 272 -17.25 0.83 13.52
CA LEU A 272 -17.70 0.15 12.31
C LEU A 272 -19.22 -0.10 12.34
N ALA A 273 -19.85 0.20 11.21
CA ALA A 273 -21.28 -0.05 11.04
C ALA A 273 -21.61 -1.54 11.24
N PRO A 274 -22.80 -1.86 11.78
CA PRO A 274 -23.24 -3.25 11.86
C PRO A 274 -23.24 -3.98 10.50
N THR A 275 -23.32 -3.26 9.42
CA THR A 275 -23.28 -3.76 8.03
C THR A 275 -21.87 -4.01 7.48
N SER A 276 -20.82 -3.67 8.24
CA SER A 276 -19.43 -3.90 7.80
C SER A 276 -19.22 -5.36 7.41
N PRO A 277 -18.73 -5.64 6.20
CA PRO A 277 -18.63 -7.01 5.69
C PRO A 277 -17.51 -7.79 6.35
N HIS A 278 -16.40 -7.17 6.67
CA HIS A 278 -15.23 -7.80 7.26
C HIS A 278 -15.27 -7.68 8.78
N ARG A 279 -15.30 -8.81 9.51
CA ARG A 279 -15.54 -8.83 10.96
C ARG A 279 -14.63 -9.74 11.74
N SER A 280 -14.27 -10.86 11.14
CA SER A 280 -13.42 -11.86 11.78
C SER A 280 -12.13 -11.93 11.00
N TYR A 281 -11.09 -11.39 11.59
CA TYR A 281 -9.74 -11.41 11.03
C TYR A 281 -8.74 -11.73 12.15
N GLY A 282 -7.66 -12.38 11.78
CA GLY A 282 -6.59 -12.77 12.69
C GLY A 282 -5.34 -13.10 11.89
N ASP A 283 -4.28 -13.48 12.55
CA ASP A 283 -3.11 -14.02 11.85
C ASP A 283 -3.43 -15.35 11.17
N ASP A 284 -4.21 -16.19 11.87
CA ASP A 284 -4.71 -17.49 11.41
C ASP A 284 -3.64 -18.34 10.69
N LEU A 285 -2.43 -18.36 11.23
CA LEU A 285 -1.26 -19.10 10.77
C LEU A 285 -0.82 -20.11 11.83
N ALA A 286 -0.51 -21.34 11.44
CA ALA A 286 -0.04 -22.39 12.34
C ALA A 286 1.32 -22.04 12.97
N LEU A 287 2.17 -21.34 12.25
CA LEU A 287 3.45 -20.90 12.77
C LEU A 287 3.34 -19.53 13.44
N LYS A 288 4.08 -19.37 14.53
CA LYS A 288 4.14 -18.09 15.23
C LYS A 288 4.65 -17.01 14.29
N ARG A 289 4.02 -15.83 14.34
CA ARG A 289 4.48 -14.65 13.62
C ARG A 289 5.96 -14.35 13.91
N ALA A 290 6.73 -14.16 12.87
CA ALA A 290 8.08 -13.61 12.93
C ALA A 290 8.00 -12.13 12.51
N GLU A 291 8.45 -11.23 13.36
CA GLU A 291 8.45 -9.80 13.08
C GLU A 291 9.50 -9.43 12.01
N ASP A 292 9.32 -8.27 11.37
CA ASP A 292 10.32 -7.70 10.48
C ASP A 292 11.66 -7.56 11.20
N GLY A 293 12.74 -8.03 10.57
CA GLY A 293 14.08 -8.01 11.15
C GLY A 293 14.63 -6.60 11.43
N ASN A 294 14.11 -5.57 10.77
CA ASN A 294 14.41 -4.16 11.04
C ASN A 294 13.46 -3.54 12.06
N GLY A 295 12.44 -4.26 12.52
CA GLY A 295 11.43 -3.78 13.44
C GLY A 295 10.37 -2.89 12.80
N PHE A 296 10.34 -2.77 11.47
CA PHE A 296 9.32 -1.99 10.78
C PHE A 296 7.95 -2.66 10.91
N GLY A 297 6.95 -1.91 11.37
CA GLY A 297 5.60 -2.44 11.59
C GLY A 297 5.47 -3.43 12.75
N ALA A 298 6.53 -3.68 13.54
CA ALA A 298 6.50 -4.62 14.65
C ALA A 298 5.36 -4.33 15.63
N GLY A 299 4.65 -5.39 16.02
CA GLY A 299 3.49 -5.30 16.92
C GLY A 299 2.18 -4.87 16.26
N ARG A 300 2.16 -4.57 14.96
CA ARG A 300 0.92 -4.29 14.24
C ARG A 300 0.04 -5.54 14.15
N GLN A 301 -1.24 -5.34 14.37
CA GLN A 301 -2.22 -6.42 14.40
C GLN A 301 -2.96 -6.55 13.07
N PRO A 302 -3.52 -7.74 12.75
CA PRO A 302 -4.46 -7.86 11.64
C PRO A 302 -5.60 -6.83 11.75
N PRO A 303 -6.19 -6.40 10.63
CA PRO A 303 -6.17 -7.04 9.31
C PRO A 303 -5.05 -6.60 8.37
N GLY A 304 -4.07 -5.81 8.78
CA GLY A 304 -3.14 -5.11 7.91
C GLY A 304 -3.74 -3.81 7.40
N GLY A 305 -3.39 -3.39 6.17
CA GLY A 305 -4.06 -2.30 5.47
C GLY A 305 -5.47 -2.69 5.05
N PHE A 306 -6.30 -1.71 4.77
CA PHE A 306 -7.69 -1.92 4.42
C PHE A 306 -8.27 -0.79 3.56
N ILE A 307 -9.39 -1.06 2.91
CA ILE A 307 -10.21 -0.04 2.27
C ILE A 307 -11.43 0.21 3.17
N ALA A 308 -11.52 1.44 3.69
CA ALA A 308 -12.70 1.90 4.42
C ALA A 308 -13.74 2.44 3.43
N ARG A 309 -15.03 2.14 3.66
CA ARG A 309 -16.15 2.71 2.93
C ARG A 309 -17.00 3.52 3.91
N VAL A 310 -17.22 4.81 3.62
CA VAL A 310 -18.00 5.72 4.47
C VAL A 310 -18.98 6.54 3.62
N ASP A 311 -20.02 7.10 4.26
CA ASP A 311 -20.88 8.07 3.58
C ASP A 311 -20.20 9.43 3.40
N LEU A 312 -20.84 10.35 2.69
CA LEU A 312 -20.30 11.69 2.43
C LEU A 312 -20.16 12.56 3.69
N ASP A 313 -20.69 12.12 4.83
CA ASP A 313 -20.51 12.74 6.15
C ASP A 313 -19.41 12.05 6.99
N GLY A 314 -18.67 11.11 6.40
CA GLY A 314 -17.63 10.35 7.08
C GLY A 314 -18.15 9.36 8.12
N LYS A 315 -19.46 9.04 8.08
CA LYS A 315 -20.13 8.13 9.00
C LYS A 315 -20.36 6.76 8.38
N ASN A 316 -20.98 5.85 9.15
CA ASN A 316 -21.32 4.51 8.70
C ASN A 316 -20.15 3.73 8.12
N ALA A 317 -19.00 3.82 8.81
CA ALA A 317 -17.76 3.22 8.36
C ALA A 317 -17.88 1.70 8.24
N GLU A 318 -17.50 1.16 7.09
CA GLU A 318 -17.38 -0.26 6.83
C GLU A 318 -15.94 -0.59 6.47
N LEU A 319 -15.46 -1.73 6.91
CA LEU A 319 -14.25 -2.34 6.42
C LEU A 319 -14.60 -3.08 5.12
N TYR A 320 -14.41 -2.41 3.97
CA TYR A 320 -14.83 -2.94 2.67
C TYR A 320 -14.02 -4.14 2.23
N SER A 321 -12.69 -4.01 2.26
CA SER A 321 -11.72 -5.10 2.09
C SER A 321 -10.55 -4.90 3.05
N ALA A 322 -9.72 -5.91 3.23
CA ALA A 322 -8.56 -5.88 4.11
C ALA A 322 -7.46 -6.83 3.64
N GLY A 323 -6.35 -6.87 4.39
CA GLY A 323 -5.22 -7.73 4.05
C GLY A 323 -4.34 -7.15 2.95
N GLU A 324 -4.32 -5.84 2.82
CA GLU A 324 -3.32 -5.07 2.07
C GLU A 324 -2.17 -4.66 3.00
N ARG A 325 -1.01 -4.30 2.44
CA ARG A 325 0.08 -3.71 3.23
C ARG A 325 0.01 -2.19 3.22
N ASN A 326 0.22 -1.59 2.07
CA ASN A 326 0.28 -0.15 1.92
C ASN A 326 -0.16 0.27 0.52
N THR A 327 -1.37 -0.08 0.18
CA THR A 327 -2.01 0.45 -1.02
C THR A 327 -2.07 1.96 -0.91
N TYR A 328 -1.64 2.68 -1.94
CA TYR A 328 -1.62 4.13 -1.95
C TYR A 328 -2.86 4.72 -2.61
N ASP A 329 -3.32 4.08 -3.69
CA ASP A 329 -4.45 4.55 -4.47
C ASP A 329 -5.24 3.39 -5.08
N ILE A 330 -6.51 3.65 -5.40
CA ILE A 330 -7.46 2.69 -5.97
C ILE A 330 -8.31 3.37 -7.04
N ALA A 331 -8.85 2.60 -7.97
CA ALA A 331 -9.77 3.14 -8.97
C ALA A 331 -10.82 2.11 -9.39
N PHE A 332 -12.00 2.60 -9.74
CA PHE A 332 -13.07 1.81 -10.35
C PHE A 332 -12.91 1.75 -11.85
N ASN A 333 -13.04 0.54 -12.43
CA ASN A 333 -13.14 0.38 -13.87
C ASN A 333 -14.54 0.75 -14.39
N SER A 334 -14.73 0.66 -15.71
CA SER A 334 -16.02 0.95 -16.34
C SER A 334 -17.15 -0.05 -16.00
N ASP A 335 -16.80 -1.23 -15.46
CA ASP A 335 -17.77 -2.21 -14.95
C ASP A 335 -18.20 -1.93 -13.51
N GLY A 336 -17.59 -0.95 -12.84
CA GLY A 336 -17.83 -0.64 -11.44
C GLY A 336 -17.05 -1.53 -10.46
N GLU A 337 -16.02 -2.22 -10.93
CA GLU A 337 -15.14 -3.06 -10.12
C GLU A 337 -13.91 -2.28 -9.64
N LEU A 338 -13.52 -2.50 -8.39
CA LEU A 338 -12.46 -1.74 -7.71
C LEU A 338 -11.12 -2.46 -7.79
N PHE A 339 -10.08 -1.72 -8.20
CA PHE A 339 -8.72 -2.24 -8.27
C PHE A 339 -7.75 -1.35 -7.50
N GLY A 340 -6.72 -1.98 -6.94
CA GLY A 340 -5.59 -1.32 -6.33
C GLY A 340 -4.28 -1.96 -6.73
N TRP A 341 -3.19 -1.29 -6.41
CA TRP A 341 -1.84 -1.79 -6.54
C TRP A 341 -1.17 -1.73 -5.17
N ASP A 342 -0.80 -2.89 -4.62
CA ASP A 342 -0.30 -2.98 -3.26
C ASP A 342 1.21 -3.21 -3.22
N SER A 343 1.78 -2.66 -2.17
CA SER A 343 3.18 -2.85 -1.85
C SER A 343 3.42 -4.27 -1.33
N ASP A 344 4.65 -4.57 -1.18
CA ASP A 344 5.16 -5.88 -0.87
C ASP A 344 5.93 -5.89 0.44
N MET A 345 6.37 -7.06 0.82
CA MET A 345 7.23 -7.27 1.99
C MET A 345 8.69 -7.37 1.56
N GLU A 346 9.55 -6.59 2.19
CA GLU A 346 11.01 -6.75 2.09
C GLU A 346 11.53 -7.82 3.06
N TRP A 347 10.74 -8.18 4.05
CA TRP A 347 11.03 -9.20 5.07
C TRP A 347 9.85 -10.16 5.21
N ASP A 348 10.14 -11.46 5.19
CA ASP A 348 9.16 -12.50 5.33
C ASP A 348 9.72 -13.61 6.21
N TRP A 349 8.98 -14.02 7.23
CA TRP A 349 9.42 -15.00 8.22
C TRP A 349 10.74 -14.63 8.93
N GLY A 350 10.91 -13.31 9.21
CA GLY A 350 12.15 -12.80 9.84
C GLY A 350 13.37 -12.80 8.93
N ASN A 351 13.21 -13.06 7.64
CA ASN A 351 14.29 -13.10 6.65
C ASN A 351 14.07 -12.00 5.58
N PRO A 352 15.14 -11.50 4.95
CA PRO A 352 15.05 -10.49 3.90
C PRO A 352 14.56 -11.11 2.58
N TRP A 353 13.42 -11.74 2.61
CA TRP A 353 12.77 -12.37 1.46
C TRP A 353 11.75 -11.42 0.89
N TYR A 354 11.97 -11.01 -0.34
CA TYR A 354 11.12 -10.11 -1.05
C TYR A 354 9.87 -10.81 -1.60
N ARG A 355 8.69 -10.21 -1.38
CA ARG A 355 7.42 -10.60 -1.99
C ARG A 355 7.06 -9.62 -3.11
N PRO A 356 6.60 -10.07 -4.30
CA PRO A 356 6.30 -9.19 -5.42
C PRO A 356 5.14 -8.25 -5.16
N VAL A 357 5.26 -6.99 -5.57
CA VAL A 357 4.12 -6.07 -5.64
C VAL A 357 3.12 -6.55 -6.69
N HIS A 358 1.85 -6.28 -6.48
CA HIS A 358 0.78 -6.84 -7.29
C HIS A 358 -0.43 -5.92 -7.43
N VAL A 359 -1.14 -6.09 -8.54
CA VAL A 359 -2.48 -5.54 -8.71
C VAL A 359 -3.50 -6.52 -8.14
N PHE A 360 -4.46 -6.01 -7.39
CA PHE A 360 -5.54 -6.79 -6.81
C PHE A 360 -6.91 -6.25 -7.19
N HIS A 361 -7.90 -7.13 -7.25
CA HIS A 361 -9.29 -6.81 -7.40
C HIS A 361 -9.95 -6.79 -6.01
N SER A 362 -10.28 -5.62 -5.51
CA SER A 362 -10.92 -5.44 -4.22
C SER A 362 -12.41 -5.70 -4.33
N VAL A 363 -12.90 -6.67 -3.57
CA VAL A 363 -14.32 -7.01 -3.52
C VAL A 363 -14.86 -6.86 -2.10
N ARG A 364 -16.17 -6.64 -1.96
CA ARG A 364 -16.80 -6.43 -0.67
C ARG A 364 -16.60 -7.63 0.29
N GLY A 365 -15.92 -7.40 1.40
CA GLY A 365 -15.54 -8.41 2.39
C GLY A 365 -14.29 -9.21 2.02
N GLY A 366 -13.57 -8.80 0.97
CA GLY A 366 -12.34 -9.44 0.52
C GLY A 366 -11.20 -9.32 1.52
N ASP A 367 -10.34 -10.35 1.59
CA ASP A 367 -9.08 -10.35 2.32
C ASP A 367 -7.96 -10.70 1.34
N ASN A 368 -6.98 -9.80 1.18
CA ASN A 368 -5.84 -10.00 0.26
C ASN A 368 -4.65 -10.69 0.94
N GLY A 369 -4.80 -11.08 2.21
CA GLY A 369 -3.92 -12.01 2.91
C GLY A 369 -2.63 -11.43 3.46
N PHE A 370 -2.39 -10.11 3.41
CA PHE A 370 -1.23 -9.54 4.08
C PHE A 370 -1.38 -9.63 5.60
N ARG A 371 -0.29 -10.01 6.27
CA ARG A 371 -0.14 -9.98 7.73
C ARG A 371 1.27 -9.50 8.05
N GLU A 372 1.37 -8.47 8.89
CA GLU A 372 2.65 -7.86 9.22
C GLU A 372 3.62 -8.88 9.82
N GLY A 373 4.86 -8.89 9.33
CA GLY A 373 5.97 -9.71 9.80
C GLY A 373 5.95 -11.20 9.43
N SER A 374 4.78 -11.79 9.26
CA SER A 374 4.62 -13.23 9.12
C SER A 374 4.28 -13.72 7.75
N ALA A 375 4.57 -13.00 6.73
CA ALA A 375 4.18 -13.34 5.40
C ALA A 375 2.75 -12.91 5.01
N LYS A 376 2.64 -12.60 3.75
CA LYS A 376 1.37 -12.68 3.04
C LYS A 376 0.91 -14.15 3.03
N TRP A 377 -0.37 -14.36 3.30
CA TRP A 377 -0.96 -15.68 3.16
C TRP A 377 -0.75 -16.23 1.75
N PRO A 378 -0.50 -17.53 1.60
CA PRO A 378 -0.38 -18.15 0.29
C PRO A 378 -1.64 -17.93 -0.54
N GLU A 379 -1.48 -17.77 -1.85
CA GLU A 379 -2.62 -17.53 -2.76
C GLU A 379 -3.64 -18.67 -2.79
N TYR A 380 -3.24 -19.88 -2.39
CA TYR A 380 -4.13 -21.02 -2.31
C TYR A 380 -5.03 -21.05 -1.06
N TYR A 381 -4.83 -20.16 -0.09
CA TYR A 381 -5.72 -20.08 1.08
C TYR A 381 -7.12 -19.67 0.65
N ALA A 382 -8.12 -20.52 0.97
CA ALA A 382 -9.50 -20.32 0.53
C ALA A 382 -10.19 -19.12 1.20
N ASP A 383 -9.64 -18.59 2.29
CA ASP A 383 -10.10 -17.44 3.04
C ASP A 383 -9.37 -16.12 2.68
N SER A 384 -8.54 -16.13 1.64
CA SER A 384 -8.03 -14.92 1.01
C SER A 384 -8.29 -14.92 -0.51
N LEU A 385 -8.08 -13.78 -1.16
CA LEU A 385 -8.27 -13.64 -2.60
C LEU A 385 -6.93 -13.52 -3.31
N PRO A 386 -6.79 -14.15 -4.49
CA PRO A 386 -5.55 -14.08 -5.26
C PRO A 386 -5.37 -12.73 -5.91
N GLN A 387 -4.13 -12.38 -6.21
CA GLN A 387 -3.79 -11.22 -7.00
C GLN A 387 -4.30 -11.33 -8.45
N THR A 388 -4.62 -10.18 -9.06
CA THR A 388 -5.03 -10.09 -10.47
C THR A 388 -3.83 -10.25 -11.40
N THR A 389 -2.71 -9.61 -11.06
CA THR A 389 -1.42 -9.78 -11.76
C THR A 389 -0.25 -9.38 -10.85
N THR A 390 0.84 -10.12 -10.98
CA THR A 390 2.11 -9.84 -10.30
C THR A 390 2.93 -8.88 -11.15
N ILE A 391 3.42 -7.80 -10.53
CA ILE A 391 4.27 -6.80 -11.18
C ILE A 391 5.76 -7.09 -10.98
N GLY A 392 6.12 -7.64 -9.83
CA GLY A 392 7.51 -7.90 -9.44
C GLY A 392 8.01 -6.87 -8.44
N ILE A 393 9.16 -6.25 -8.70
CA ILE A 393 9.74 -5.23 -7.82
C ILE A 393 9.12 -3.87 -8.13
N GLY A 394 8.78 -3.08 -7.12
CA GLY A 394 8.23 -1.74 -7.28
C GLY A 394 7.84 -1.08 -5.96
N CYS A 395 7.39 0.15 -6.04
CA CYS A 395 6.81 0.90 -4.93
C CYS A 395 5.51 1.56 -5.39
N PRO A 396 4.37 0.98 -5.05
CA PRO A 396 3.04 1.45 -5.44
C PRO A 396 2.76 2.88 -5.00
N THR A 397 2.25 3.69 -5.95
CA THR A 397 1.70 5.03 -5.69
C THR A 397 0.41 5.21 -6.49
N GLY A 398 0.16 6.37 -7.09
CA GLY A 398 -1.09 6.71 -7.75
C GLY A 398 -1.52 5.77 -8.87
N VAL A 399 -2.83 5.63 -9.06
CA VAL A 399 -3.42 4.81 -10.10
C VAL A 399 -4.62 5.50 -10.75
N VAL A 400 -4.90 5.18 -12.01
CA VAL A 400 -6.09 5.65 -12.72
C VAL A 400 -6.46 4.71 -13.86
N PHE A 401 -7.75 4.59 -14.17
CA PHE A 401 -8.16 4.01 -15.46
C PHE A 401 -8.10 5.06 -16.58
N GLY A 402 -7.77 4.62 -17.78
CA GLY A 402 -7.65 5.50 -18.95
C GLY A 402 -8.98 6.03 -19.51
N THR A 403 -10.09 5.81 -18.80
CA THR A 403 -11.43 6.25 -19.21
C THR A 403 -11.46 7.77 -19.44
N GLY A 404 -11.93 8.18 -20.62
CA GLY A 404 -11.96 9.59 -21.02
C GLY A 404 -10.68 10.10 -21.69
N ALA A 405 -9.61 9.33 -21.72
CA ALA A 405 -8.40 9.72 -22.42
C ALA A 405 -8.60 9.73 -23.94
N LYS A 406 -7.93 10.65 -24.63
CA LYS A 406 -7.81 10.67 -26.10
C LYS A 406 -6.71 9.71 -26.55
N PHE A 407 -6.89 8.43 -26.25
CA PHE A 407 -5.97 7.33 -26.53
C PHE A 407 -6.66 6.22 -27.32
N PRO A 408 -5.94 5.33 -28.00
CA PRO A 408 -6.53 4.13 -28.58
C PRO A 408 -7.33 3.32 -27.57
N ALA A 409 -8.37 2.62 -27.99
CA ALA A 409 -9.33 1.91 -27.12
C ALA A 409 -8.67 1.01 -26.07
N LYS A 410 -7.59 0.30 -26.43
CA LYS A 410 -6.78 -0.52 -25.53
C LYS A 410 -6.32 0.28 -24.30
N TYR A 411 -5.87 1.51 -24.52
CA TYR A 411 -5.31 2.39 -23.50
C TYR A 411 -6.37 3.19 -22.74
N GLN A 412 -7.59 3.32 -23.27
CA GLN A 412 -8.73 3.85 -22.52
C GLN A 412 -9.27 2.84 -21.51
N LYS A 413 -9.09 1.53 -21.75
CA LYS A 413 -9.41 0.46 -20.80
C LYS A 413 -8.29 0.16 -19.80
N ALA A 414 -7.06 0.61 -20.07
CA ALA A 414 -5.91 0.28 -19.24
C ALA A 414 -6.01 0.87 -17.84
N PHE A 415 -5.51 0.12 -16.87
CA PHE A 415 -5.29 0.56 -15.50
C PHE A 415 -3.85 1.03 -15.40
N TYR A 416 -3.65 2.34 -15.27
CA TYR A 416 -2.33 2.95 -15.13
C TYR A 416 -1.90 2.91 -13.68
N ILE A 417 -0.65 2.49 -13.42
CA ILE A 417 -0.06 2.36 -12.09
C ILE A 417 1.32 3.00 -12.04
N CYS A 418 1.59 3.78 -11.00
CA CYS A 418 2.81 4.55 -10.81
C CYS A 418 3.80 3.83 -9.89
N ASP A 419 5.04 3.61 -10.35
CA ASP A 419 6.13 3.04 -9.56
C ASP A 419 7.11 4.12 -9.12
N TRP A 420 7.12 4.42 -7.83
CA TRP A 420 7.97 5.45 -7.25
C TRP A 420 9.46 5.08 -7.28
N THR A 421 9.78 3.80 -7.04
CA THR A 421 11.19 3.36 -6.88
C THR A 421 11.93 3.27 -8.19
N TYR A 422 11.32 2.67 -9.21
CA TYR A 422 11.97 2.43 -10.50
C TYR A 422 11.60 3.46 -11.56
N GLY A 423 10.66 4.36 -11.25
CA GLY A 423 10.27 5.44 -12.15
C GLY A 423 9.53 4.93 -13.39
N ARG A 424 8.57 4.03 -13.20
CA ARG A 424 7.75 3.48 -14.27
C ARG A 424 6.30 3.88 -14.11
N LEU A 425 5.70 4.42 -15.16
CA LEU A 425 4.26 4.43 -15.33
C LEU A 425 3.91 3.21 -16.19
N MET A 426 3.15 2.28 -15.66
CA MET A 426 2.79 1.05 -16.36
C MET A 426 1.32 1.07 -16.76
N ALA A 427 1.00 0.49 -17.92
CA ALA A 427 -0.37 0.22 -18.36
C ALA A 427 -0.67 -1.27 -18.11
N VAL A 428 -1.61 -1.54 -17.21
CA VAL A 428 -2.11 -2.89 -16.93
C VAL A 428 -3.37 -3.13 -17.75
N HIS A 429 -3.36 -4.20 -18.55
CA HIS A 429 -4.47 -4.62 -19.38
C HIS A 429 -5.23 -5.75 -18.70
N LEU A 430 -6.39 -5.41 -18.15
CA LEU A 430 -7.25 -6.34 -17.45
C LEU A 430 -8.13 -7.11 -18.45
N SER A 431 -8.32 -8.40 -18.19
CA SER A 431 -9.23 -9.27 -18.94
C SER A 431 -10.15 -10.00 -17.98
N PRO A 432 -11.45 -10.07 -18.24
CA PRO A 432 -12.39 -10.81 -17.39
C PRO A 432 -11.99 -12.27 -17.20
N LYS A 433 -12.13 -12.78 -15.99
CA LYS A 433 -11.93 -14.18 -15.63
C LYS A 433 -12.98 -14.57 -14.60
N GLY A 434 -14.09 -15.18 -15.07
CA GLY A 434 -15.22 -15.49 -14.20
C GLY A 434 -15.78 -14.26 -13.50
N ALA A 435 -15.89 -14.33 -12.19
CA ALA A 435 -16.37 -13.23 -11.35
C ALA A 435 -15.29 -12.20 -10.98
N SER A 436 -14.11 -12.29 -11.58
CA SER A 436 -12.98 -11.39 -11.36
C SER A 436 -12.23 -11.13 -12.67
N TYR A 437 -10.93 -10.78 -12.58
CA TYR A 437 -10.08 -10.45 -13.72
C TYR A 437 -8.69 -11.08 -13.57
N THR A 438 -8.00 -11.16 -14.69
CA THR A 438 -6.55 -11.35 -14.78
C THR A 438 -5.95 -10.21 -15.56
N GLY A 439 -4.62 -10.04 -15.55
CA GLY A 439 -4.00 -8.93 -16.25
C GLY A 439 -2.61 -9.24 -16.79
N THR A 440 -2.22 -8.44 -17.78
CA THR A 440 -0.85 -8.29 -18.26
C THR A 440 -0.48 -6.81 -18.20
N PHE A 441 0.80 -6.48 -18.23
CA PHE A 441 1.23 -5.09 -18.16
C PHE A 441 2.41 -4.81 -19.10
N GLU A 442 2.56 -3.52 -19.42
CA GLU A 442 3.70 -3.00 -20.18
C GLU A 442 4.13 -1.64 -19.60
N ASN A 443 5.39 -1.26 -19.77
CA ASN A 443 5.85 0.07 -19.42
C ASN A 443 5.24 1.09 -20.40
N PHE A 444 4.49 2.05 -19.88
CA PHE A 444 3.86 3.11 -20.67
C PHE A 444 4.76 4.34 -20.78
N VAL A 445 5.35 4.76 -19.65
CA VAL A 445 6.45 5.71 -19.56
C VAL A 445 7.52 5.13 -18.66
N ALA A 446 8.77 5.10 -19.10
CA ALA A 446 9.88 4.57 -18.30
C ALA A 446 11.22 5.22 -18.73
N PRO A 447 12.26 5.11 -17.91
CA PRO A 447 13.62 5.41 -18.34
C PRO A 447 14.09 4.44 -19.44
N LYS A 448 14.75 4.94 -20.47
CA LYS A 448 15.34 4.12 -21.55
C LYS A 448 16.32 3.05 -21.05
N SER A 449 16.90 3.27 -19.91
CA SER A 449 17.87 2.37 -19.29
C SER A 449 17.46 2.01 -17.87
N LEU A 450 16.31 1.35 -17.72
CA LEU A 450 15.79 0.92 -16.41
C LEU A 450 16.80 0.12 -15.57
N HIS A 451 17.74 -0.55 -16.23
CA HIS A 451 18.75 -1.40 -15.62
C HIS A 451 20.19 -0.85 -15.74
N ALA A 452 20.36 0.41 -16.13
CA ALA A 452 21.70 0.98 -16.24
C ALA A 452 22.39 1.02 -14.88
N LYS A 453 23.63 0.52 -14.83
CA LYS A 453 24.45 0.48 -13.62
C LYS A 453 24.85 1.87 -13.08
N ALA A 454 24.70 2.89 -13.89
CA ALA A 454 25.15 4.25 -13.57
C ALA A 454 23.95 5.15 -13.28
N GLY A 455 23.58 5.21 -12.03
CA GLY A 455 22.63 6.20 -11.53
C GLY A 455 21.18 5.92 -11.93
N LYS A 456 20.29 5.96 -10.98
CA LYS A 456 18.85 5.92 -11.21
C LYS A 456 18.45 7.19 -11.96
N THR A 457 17.67 7.05 -13.01
CA THR A 457 16.97 8.21 -13.59
C THR A 457 15.87 8.60 -12.60
N PRO A 458 15.93 9.82 -12.03
CA PRO A 458 14.95 10.18 -11.00
C PRO A 458 13.61 10.50 -11.65
N LEU A 459 12.69 9.56 -11.59
CA LEU A 459 11.30 9.68 -12.01
C LEU A 459 10.41 9.07 -10.91
N ASN A 460 10.44 9.66 -9.73
CA ASN A 460 9.70 9.18 -8.55
C ASN A 460 8.21 9.52 -8.70
N LEU A 461 7.47 8.71 -9.47
CA LEU A 461 6.06 8.94 -9.73
C LEU A 461 5.23 8.86 -8.45
N THR A 462 4.32 9.81 -8.26
CA THR A 462 3.47 9.88 -7.07
C THR A 462 2.00 9.74 -7.40
N ASP A 463 1.51 10.39 -8.46
CA ASP A 463 0.09 10.32 -8.80
C ASP A 463 -0.18 10.53 -10.28
N VAL A 464 -1.39 10.17 -10.74
CA VAL A 464 -1.78 10.19 -12.15
C VAL A 464 -3.28 10.44 -12.33
N VAL A 465 -3.65 11.31 -13.29
CA VAL A 465 -5.05 11.59 -13.64
C VAL A 465 -5.24 11.76 -15.15
N ILE A 466 -6.48 11.61 -15.62
CA ILE A 466 -6.88 11.98 -16.98
C ILE A 466 -7.46 13.39 -16.94
N GLY A 467 -6.83 14.33 -17.64
CA GLY A 467 -7.28 15.71 -17.77
C GLY A 467 -8.52 15.86 -18.66
N ASP A 468 -9.19 17.00 -18.58
CA ASP A 468 -10.37 17.31 -19.42
C ASP A 468 -10.03 17.43 -20.90
N ASP A 469 -8.76 17.72 -21.22
CA ASP A 469 -8.25 17.71 -22.60
C ASP A 469 -8.05 16.28 -23.15
N GLY A 470 -8.23 15.25 -22.30
CA GLY A 470 -8.03 13.84 -22.64
C GLY A 470 -6.58 13.38 -22.61
N ALA A 471 -5.66 14.21 -22.14
CA ALA A 471 -4.28 13.80 -21.87
C ALA A 471 -4.15 13.11 -20.50
N LEU A 472 -3.14 12.28 -20.34
CA LEU A 472 -2.77 11.74 -19.04
C LEU A 472 -1.73 12.67 -18.40
N TYR A 473 -1.98 13.07 -17.16
CA TYR A 473 -1.06 13.85 -16.35
C TYR A 473 -0.53 13.02 -15.21
N PHE A 474 0.77 13.10 -14.93
CA PHE A 474 1.36 12.47 -13.77
C PHE A 474 2.34 13.39 -13.06
N THR A 475 2.46 13.22 -11.75
CA THR A 475 3.40 13.94 -10.89
C THR A 475 4.56 13.06 -10.46
N ILE A 476 5.69 13.71 -10.20
CA ILE A 476 6.80 13.14 -9.44
C ILE A 476 7.00 13.94 -8.16
N GLY A 477 7.57 13.29 -7.16
CA GLY A 477 7.77 13.89 -5.84
C GLY A 477 7.93 12.83 -4.75
N GLY A 478 7.43 13.15 -3.56
CA GLY A 478 7.49 12.27 -2.40
C GLY A 478 8.86 12.29 -1.71
N ARG A 479 8.86 12.04 -0.41
CA ARG A 479 10.06 12.00 0.46
C ARG A 479 10.97 13.23 0.31
N GLY A 480 10.38 14.41 0.04
CA GLY A 480 11.09 15.67 -0.14
C GLY A 480 11.88 15.79 -1.45
N THR A 481 11.69 14.90 -2.41
CA THR A 481 12.29 15.03 -3.74
C THR A 481 11.63 16.16 -4.53
N ALA A 482 12.36 16.75 -5.47
CA ALA A 482 11.84 17.82 -6.32
C ALA A 482 10.64 17.35 -7.13
N ALA A 483 9.57 18.13 -7.12
CA ALA A 483 8.33 17.81 -7.80
C ALA A 483 8.30 18.33 -9.23
N SER A 484 7.59 17.62 -10.09
CA SER A 484 7.27 18.05 -11.46
C SER A 484 5.95 17.45 -11.92
N LEU A 485 5.30 18.14 -12.85
CA LEU A 485 4.11 17.69 -13.55
C LEU A 485 4.45 17.39 -15.01
N PHE A 486 4.05 16.23 -15.47
CA PHE A 486 4.21 15.76 -16.83
C PHE A 486 2.87 15.52 -17.50
N ARG A 487 2.84 15.56 -18.82
CA ARG A 487 1.67 15.33 -19.65
C ARG A 487 2.01 14.32 -20.73
N VAL A 488 1.13 13.35 -20.97
CA VAL A 488 1.25 12.38 -22.05
C VAL A 488 0.06 12.53 -23.00
N THR A 489 0.34 12.62 -24.29
CA THR A 489 -0.65 12.72 -25.36
C THR A 489 -0.42 11.65 -26.41
N TYR A 490 -1.46 11.29 -27.15
CA TYR A 490 -1.36 10.40 -28.29
C TYR A 490 -1.34 11.21 -29.59
N THR A 491 -0.32 10.98 -30.40
CA THR A 491 -0.10 11.63 -31.69
C THR A 491 -0.02 10.64 -32.86
N GLY A 492 -0.32 9.36 -32.57
CA GLY A 492 -0.33 8.28 -33.55
C GLY A 492 -1.57 8.32 -34.46
N THR A 493 -1.74 7.29 -35.28
CA THR A 493 -2.76 7.23 -36.33
C THR A 493 -4.00 6.41 -35.98
N GLU A 494 -3.99 5.69 -34.85
CA GLU A 494 -5.17 4.91 -34.42
C GLU A 494 -6.29 5.84 -33.94
N PRO A 495 -7.56 5.43 -34.06
CA PRO A 495 -8.68 6.16 -33.47
C PRO A 495 -8.49 6.34 -31.96
N ALA A 496 -8.52 7.59 -31.51
CA ALA A 496 -8.22 7.97 -30.13
C ALA A 496 -9.30 8.86 -29.48
N ALA A 497 -10.45 9.00 -30.10
CA ALA A 497 -11.58 9.73 -29.50
C ALA A 497 -12.02 9.05 -28.19
N PRO A 498 -12.39 9.80 -27.13
CA PRO A 498 -12.90 9.24 -25.91
C PRO A 498 -14.13 8.36 -26.15
N ILE A 499 -14.08 7.13 -25.65
CA ILE A 499 -15.17 6.16 -25.71
C ILE A 499 -15.99 6.32 -24.42
N PRO A 500 -17.34 6.42 -24.51
CA PRO A 500 -18.18 6.45 -23.32
C PRO A 500 -17.92 5.27 -22.41
N ALA A 501 -17.86 5.47 -21.08
CA ALA A 501 -17.57 4.42 -20.12
C ALA A 501 -18.49 3.20 -20.27
N SER A 502 -19.77 3.41 -20.60
CA SER A 502 -20.73 2.31 -20.85
C SER A 502 -20.36 1.41 -22.04
N GLN A 503 -19.55 1.91 -22.98
CA GLN A 503 -19.06 1.14 -24.14
C GLN A 503 -17.70 0.49 -23.88
N LEU A 504 -17.03 0.87 -22.80
CA LEU A 504 -15.78 0.24 -22.33
C LEU A 504 -16.04 -0.97 -21.44
N GLN A 505 -17.28 -1.18 -21.01
CA GLN A 505 -17.69 -2.31 -20.16
C GLN A 505 -17.46 -3.65 -20.83
N GLU A 506 -17.12 -4.66 -20.02
CA GLU A 506 -16.88 -6.03 -20.47
C GLU A 506 -18.14 -6.90 -20.31
N ASN A 507 -18.59 -7.53 -21.40
CA ASN A 507 -19.70 -8.47 -21.37
C ASN A 507 -19.28 -9.86 -20.86
N GLU A 508 -18.05 -10.25 -21.17
CA GLU A 508 -17.49 -11.50 -20.66
C GLU A 508 -17.43 -11.47 -19.13
N GLY A 509 -17.81 -12.56 -18.46
CA GLY A 509 -17.83 -12.65 -17.00
C GLY A 509 -18.93 -11.83 -16.30
N ARG A 510 -19.72 -11.02 -16.99
CA ARG A 510 -20.74 -10.15 -16.39
C ARG A 510 -21.70 -10.92 -15.48
N SER A 511 -22.28 -12.01 -15.96
CA SER A 511 -23.21 -12.82 -15.15
C SER A 511 -22.57 -13.39 -13.90
N ALA A 512 -21.28 -13.73 -13.95
CA ALA A 512 -20.54 -14.20 -12.78
C ALA A 512 -20.29 -13.05 -11.78
N ARG A 513 -19.93 -11.86 -12.27
CA ARG A 513 -19.80 -10.65 -11.44
C ARG A 513 -21.13 -10.27 -10.80
N ASP A 514 -22.24 -10.26 -11.56
CA ASP A 514 -23.58 -9.97 -11.05
C ASP A 514 -23.97 -10.94 -9.93
N LEU A 515 -23.67 -12.23 -10.10
CA LEU A 515 -23.90 -13.24 -9.06
C LEU A 515 -23.05 -12.98 -7.81
N ARG A 516 -21.77 -12.65 -7.98
CA ARG A 516 -20.89 -12.27 -6.86
C ARG A 516 -21.44 -11.05 -6.12
N HIS A 517 -21.81 -9.98 -6.82
CA HIS A 517 -22.43 -8.80 -6.22
C HIS A 517 -23.74 -9.14 -5.47
N LYS A 518 -24.55 -10.04 -6.02
CA LYS A 518 -25.75 -10.53 -5.33
C LYS A 518 -25.39 -11.22 -4.01
N LEU A 519 -24.41 -12.09 -3.99
CA LEU A 519 -23.93 -12.76 -2.78
C LEU A 519 -23.32 -11.78 -1.78
N GLU A 520 -22.51 -10.83 -2.23
CA GLU A 520 -21.93 -9.77 -1.42
C GLU A 520 -23.02 -8.88 -0.78
N SER A 521 -24.12 -8.61 -1.49
CA SER A 521 -25.25 -7.84 -0.96
C SER A 521 -25.99 -8.55 0.18
N LEU A 522 -25.83 -9.86 0.32
CA LEU A 522 -26.38 -10.66 1.43
C LEU A 522 -25.49 -10.64 2.68
N ASN A 523 -24.25 -10.19 2.55
CA ASN A 523 -23.32 -10.02 3.69
C ASN A 523 -23.53 -8.65 4.35
N VAL A 524 -24.77 -8.29 4.68
CA VAL A 524 -25.12 -7.01 5.31
C VAL A 524 -25.84 -7.22 6.63
N ASN A 525 -26.93 -7.96 6.62
CA ASN A 525 -27.75 -8.25 7.81
C ASN A 525 -28.07 -9.75 7.89
N HIS A 526 -28.43 -10.21 9.08
CA HIS A 526 -29.00 -11.53 9.23
C HIS A 526 -30.31 -11.66 8.45
N ASP A 527 -30.37 -12.69 7.59
CA ASP A 527 -31.56 -13.10 6.87
C ASP A 527 -31.53 -14.63 6.72
N PRO A 528 -32.48 -15.36 7.34
CA PRO A 528 -32.53 -16.83 7.29
C PRO A 528 -32.57 -17.39 5.88
N SER A 529 -33.10 -16.66 4.90
CA SER A 529 -33.14 -17.09 3.49
C SER A 529 -31.78 -17.08 2.82
N THR A 530 -30.81 -16.31 3.35
CA THR A 530 -29.46 -16.20 2.82
C THR A 530 -28.74 -17.54 2.76
N VAL A 531 -28.83 -18.35 3.82
CA VAL A 531 -28.17 -19.65 3.89
C VAL A 531 -28.66 -20.57 2.77
N ALA A 532 -29.98 -20.62 2.54
CA ALA A 532 -30.55 -21.45 1.49
C ALA A 532 -30.13 -20.97 0.09
N PHE A 533 -30.10 -19.66 -0.13
CA PHE A 533 -29.69 -19.06 -1.41
C PHE A 533 -28.19 -19.25 -1.70
N ALA A 534 -27.33 -18.96 -0.73
CA ALA A 534 -25.88 -18.96 -0.92
C ALA A 534 -25.27 -20.38 -0.98
N TRP A 535 -25.91 -21.36 -0.33
CA TRP A 535 -25.35 -22.70 -0.17
C TRP A 535 -24.93 -23.41 -1.46
N PRO A 536 -25.74 -23.43 -2.54
CA PRO A 536 -25.36 -24.06 -3.80
C PRO A 536 -24.06 -23.47 -4.40
N TYR A 537 -23.76 -22.22 -4.10
CA TYR A 537 -22.60 -21.52 -4.65
C TYR A 537 -21.30 -21.80 -3.89
N LEU A 538 -21.36 -22.46 -2.73
CA LEU A 538 -20.16 -22.97 -2.03
C LEU A 538 -19.40 -24.03 -2.84
N ASN A 539 -20.06 -24.69 -3.80
CA ASN A 539 -19.43 -25.66 -4.71
C ASN A 539 -19.13 -25.07 -6.09
N ASN A 540 -19.23 -23.76 -6.28
CA ASN A 540 -18.97 -23.13 -7.57
C ASN A 540 -17.50 -23.30 -7.97
N SER A 541 -17.21 -23.49 -9.25
CA SER A 541 -15.84 -23.56 -9.77
C SER A 541 -15.10 -22.21 -9.65
N ASP A 542 -15.83 -21.09 -9.65
CA ASP A 542 -15.26 -19.76 -9.48
C ASP A 542 -15.00 -19.47 -7.99
N ARG A 543 -13.74 -19.23 -7.65
CA ARG A 543 -13.29 -18.97 -6.28
C ARG A 543 -13.92 -17.71 -5.67
N TYR A 544 -14.10 -16.65 -6.46
CA TYR A 544 -14.70 -15.40 -5.98
C TYR A 544 -16.18 -15.59 -5.62
N ILE A 545 -16.88 -16.46 -6.37
CA ILE A 545 -18.26 -16.83 -6.05
C ILE A 545 -18.30 -17.68 -4.77
N ARG A 546 -17.42 -18.69 -4.62
CA ARG A 546 -17.34 -19.47 -3.37
C ARG A 546 -17.04 -18.58 -2.18
N TYR A 547 -16.09 -17.64 -2.33
CA TYR A 547 -15.71 -16.69 -1.29
C TYR A 547 -16.90 -15.81 -0.88
N ALA A 548 -17.60 -15.19 -1.82
CA ALA A 548 -18.76 -14.35 -1.54
C ALA A 548 -19.91 -15.15 -0.90
N ALA A 549 -20.15 -16.40 -1.35
CA ALA A 549 -21.14 -17.28 -0.75
C ALA A 549 -20.80 -17.63 0.71
N ARG A 550 -19.53 -17.90 1.01
CA ARG A 550 -19.04 -18.11 2.38
C ARG A 550 -19.29 -16.90 3.26
N MET A 551 -18.91 -15.71 2.80
CA MET A 551 -19.12 -14.47 3.55
C MET A 551 -20.59 -14.17 3.81
N ALA A 552 -21.48 -14.49 2.87
CA ALA A 552 -22.92 -14.37 3.05
C ALA A 552 -23.45 -15.33 4.12
N ILE A 553 -22.97 -16.56 4.17
CA ILE A 553 -23.35 -17.56 5.20
C ILE A 553 -22.80 -17.15 6.56
N GLU A 554 -21.56 -16.73 6.64
CA GLU A 554 -20.91 -16.28 7.89
C GLU A 554 -21.64 -15.11 8.55
N ARG A 555 -22.50 -14.40 7.84
CA ARG A 555 -23.34 -13.33 8.37
C ARG A 555 -24.44 -13.83 9.29
N ASN A 556 -24.84 -15.07 9.13
CA ASN A 556 -25.95 -15.68 9.84
C ASN A 556 -25.46 -16.48 11.07
N PRO A 557 -26.30 -16.59 12.12
CA PRO A 557 -25.94 -17.35 13.31
C PRO A 557 -25.49 -18.77 12.96
N VAL A 558 -24.36 -19.21 13.54
CA VAL A 558 -23.78 -20.54 13.28
C VAL A 558 -24.79 -21.67 13.50
N ALA A 559 -25.68 -21.52 14.47
CA ALA A 559 -26.72 -22.52 14.77
C ALA A 559 -27.65 -22.83 13.58
N GLU A 560 -27.81 -21.90 12.64
CA GLU A 560 -28.71 -22.07 11.49
C GLU A 560 -28.12 -22.93 10.37
N TRP A 561 -26.79 -23.08 10.32
CA TRP A 561 -26.11 -23.77 9.21
C TRP A 561 -25.05 -24.80 9.66
N LYS A 562 -24.71 -24.86 10.93
CA LYS A 562 -23.69 -25.75 11.49
C LYS A 562 -23.91 -27.22 11.09
N GLU A 563 -25.11 -27.76 11.34
CA GLU A 563 -25.39 -29.19 11.05
C GLU A 563 -25.34 -29.48 9.56
N LYS A 564 -25.75 -28.52 8.73
CA LYS A 564 -25.64 -28.62 7.26
C LYS A 564 -24.20 -28.64 6.81
N ALA A 565 -23.33 -27.81 7.39
CA ALA A 565 -21.89 -27.79 7.09
C ALA A 565 -21.21 -29.11 7.46
N LEU A 566 -21.52 -29.66 8.64
CA LEU A 566 -20.97 -30.94 9.10
C LEU A 566 -21.45 -32.15 8.28
N ALA A 567 -22.59 -32.06 7.60
CA ALA A 567 -23.16 -33.11 6.77
C ALA A 567 -22.91 -32.95 5.27
N GLU A 568 -22.26 -31.87 4.83
CA GLU A 568 -21.98 -31.61 3.41
C GLU A 568 -20.97 -32.60 2.84
N MET A 569 -21.24 -33.14 1.67
CA MET A 569 -20.42 -34.18 1.04
C MET A 569 -19.80 -33.78 -0.31
N GLN A 570 -20.18 -32.62 -0.85
CA GLN A 570 -19.51 -32.08 -2.05
C GLN A 570 -18.21 -31.38 -1.62
N PRO A 571 -17.02 -31.76 -2.12
CA PRO A 571 -15.74 -31.33 -1.55
C PRO A 571 -15.60 -29.81 -1.40
N HIS A 572 -15.76 -29.01 -2.45
CA HIS A 572 -15.64 -27.56 -2.35
C HIS A 572 -16.67 -26.95 -1.39
N ALA A 573 -17.93 -27.40 -1.42
CA ALA A 573 -18.96 -26.92 -0.51
C ALA A 573 -18.65 -27.30 0.94
N ALA A 574 -18.19 -28.55 1.16
CA ALA A 574 -17.78 -29.03 2.47
C ALA A 574 -16.63 -28.18 3.03
N PHE A 575 -15.53 -28.06 2.28
CA PHE A 575 -14.36 -27.32 2.78
C PHE A 575 -14.66 -25.83 2.95
N THR A 576 -15.42 -25.20 2.07
CA THR A 576 -15.80 -23.78 2.20
C THR A 576 -16.71 -23.55 3.42
N SER A 577 -17.71 -24.43 3.66
CA SER A 577 -18.60 -24.30 4.82
C SER A 577 -17.93 -24.70 6.13
N LEU A 578 -17.05 -25.72 6.12
CA LEU A 578 -16.27 -26.11 7.29
C LEU A 578 -15.21 -25.06 7.65
N LEU A 579 -14.62 -24.36 6.65
CA LEU A 579 -13.74 -23.20 6.92
C LEU A 579 -14.50 -22.08 7.63
N ALA A 580 -15.70 -21.74 7.15
CA ALA A 580 -16.58 -20.78 7.84
C ALA A 580 -16.88 -21.23 9.27
N LEU A 581 -17.17 -22.51 9.45
CA LEU A 581 -17.46 -23.08 10.77
C LEU A 581 -16.22 -23.11 11.68
N ALA A 582 -15.03 -23.39 11.14
CA ALA A 582 -13.78 -23.32 11.90
C ALA A 582 -13.48 -21.89 12.39
N ARG A 583 -13.82 -20.87 11.56
CA ARG A 583 -13.59 -19.46 11.90
C ARG A 583 -14.56 -18.91 12.95
N LEU A 584 -15.82 -19.29 12.90
CA LEU A 584 -16.91 -18.70 13.67
C LEU A 584 -17.49 -19.63 14.75
N GLY A 585 -17.25 -20.94 14.63
CA GLY A 585 -17.75 -21.92 15.59
C GLY A 585 -17.03 -21.82 16.92
N ALA A 586 -17.76 -22.18 17.98
CA ALA A 586 -17.16 -22.32 19.31
C ALA A 586 -16.08 -23.42 19.34
N PRO A 587 -15.11 -23.36 20.25
CA PRO A 587 -14.02 -24.35 20.33
C PRO A 587 -14.52 -25.81 20.39
N GLU A 588 -15.67 -26.05 21.01
CA GLU A 588 -16.30 -27.38 21.11
C GLU A 588 -16.79 -27.93 19.78
N THR A 589 -16.87 -27.08 18.74
CA THR A 589 -17.27 -27.49 17.38
C THR A 589 -16.10 -28.11 16.61
N GLN A 590 -14.86 -27.79 16.96
CA GLN A 590 -13.67 -28.18 16.20
C GLN A 590 -13.49 -29.71 16.05
N PRO A 591 -13.72 -30.55 17.08
CA PRO A 591 -13.67 -32.01 16.91
C PRO A 591 -14.68 -32.55 15.88
N ALA A 592 -15.86 -31.93 15.78
CA ALA A 592 -16.87 -32.33 14.79
C ALA A 592 -16.44 -31.97 13.36
N ILE A 593 -15.77 -30.83 13.17
CA ILE A 593 -15.16 -30.42 11.90
C ILE A 593 -14.12 -31.46 11.46
N MET A 594 -13.19 -31.83 12.35
CA MET A 594 -12.16 -32.83 12.06
C MET A 594 -12.76 -34.20 11.72
N LYS A 595 -13.84 -34.59 12.39
CA LYS A 595 -14.60 -35.80 12.05
C LYS A 595 -15.22 -35.72 10.65
N SER A 596 -15.84 -34.60 10.29
CA SER A 596 -16.40 -34.38 8.94
C SER A 596 -15.33 -34.49 7.87
N LEU A 597 -14.15 -33.86 8.07
CA LEU A 597 -13.02 -33.90 7.14
C LEU A 597 -12.52 -35.34 6.88
N SER A 598 -12.63 -36.26 7.85
CA SER A 598 -12.23 -37.65 7.68
C SER A 598 -13.06 -38.44 6.62
N SER A 599 -14.19 -37.85 6.20
CA SER A 599 -15.02 -38.42 5.11
C SER A 599 -14.46 -38.11 3.70
N PHE A 600 -13.38 -37.36 3.60
CA PHE A 600 -12.74 -36.93 2.34
C PHE A 600 -11.29 -37.44 2.29
N PRO A 601 -11.05 -38.69 1.83
CA PRO A 601 -9.70 -39.22 1.68
C PRO A 601 -8.88 -38.41 0.67
N LEU A 602 -7.63 -38.07 1.00
CA LEU A 602 -6.77 -37.19 0.18
C LEU A 602 -6.56 -37.71 -1.25
N ASP A 603 -6.50 -39.02 -1.42
CA ASP A 603 -6.32 -39.67 -2.74
C ASP A 603 -7.54 -39.56 -3.68
N THR A 604 -8.67 -39.07 -3.17
CA THR A 604 -9.89 -38.83 -3.95
C THR A 604 -10.08 -37.35 -4.33
N LEU A 605 -9.20 -36.46 -3.83
CA LEU A 605 -9.32 -35.01 -3.99
C LEU A 605 -8.39 -34.49 -5.09
N THR A 606 -8.79 -33.39 -5.74
CA THR A 606 -7.88 -32.60 -6.56
C THR A 606 -6.88 -31.86 -5.68
N GLU A 607 -5.77 -31.36 -6.26
CA GLU A 607 -4.79 -30.55 -5.53
C GLU A 607 -5.43 -29.34 -4.85
N GLU A 608 -6.31 -28.60 -5.56
CA GLU A 608 -7.04 -27.45 -5.00
C GLU A 608 -7.87 -27.87 -3.78
N GLN A 609 -8.61 -28.98 -3.88
CA GLN A 609 -9.43 -29.50 -2.78
C GLN A 609 -8.60 -29.96 -1.58
N MET A 610 -7.42 -30.58 -1.83
CA MET A 610 -6.49 -30.94 -0.75
C MET A 610 -5.99 -29.69 0.00
N LEU A 611 -5.65 -28.63 -0.73
CA LEU A 611 -5.21 -27.35 -0.12
C LEU A 611 -6.34 -26.70 0.68
N GLU A 612 -7.58 -26.72 0.18
CA GLU A 612 -8.76 -26.24 0.91
C GLU A 612 -8.97 -27.05 2.20
N GLN A 613 -8.87 -28.38 2.14
CA GLN A 613 -8.98 -29.26 3.31
C GLN A 613 -7.89 -28.95 4.36
N LEU A 614 -6.63 -28.81 3.91
CA LEU A 614 -5.50 -28.46 4.78
C LEU A 614 -5.73 -27.10 5.48
N ARG A 615 -6.29 -26.12 4.76
CA ARG A 615 -6.61 -24.83 5.34
C ARG A 615 -7.69 -24.94 6.44
N VAL A 616 -8.71 -25.77 6.25
CA VAL A 616 -9.71 -26.04 7.30
C VAL A 616 -9.06 -26.67 8.52
N ILE A 617 -8.17 -27.66 8.34
CA ILE A 617 -7.42 -28.31 9.41
C ILE A 617 -6.59 -27.29 10.19
N GLU A 618 -5.83 -26.44 9.48
CA GLU A 618 -5.01 -25.39 10.08
C GLU A 618 -5.84 -24.47 10.97
N VAL A 619 -6.89 -23.84 10.43
CA VAL A 619 -7.75 -22.91 11.18
C VAL A 619 -8.46 -23.61 12.34
N SER A 620 -8.96 -24.82 12.11
CA SER A 620 -9.61 -25.61 13.18
C SER A 620 -8.66 -25.92 14.33
N THR A 621 -7.41 -26.30 14.04
CA THR A 621 -6.38 -26.56 15.05
C THR A 621 -6.06 -25.31 15.87
N LEU A 622 -5.94 -24.14 15.21
CA LEU A 622 -5.67 -22.87 15.88
C LEU A 622 -6.80 -22.43 16.82
N ARG A 623 -8.03 -22.75 16.48
CA ARG A 623 -9.23 -22.40 17.26
C ARG A 623 -9.56 -23.41 18.35
N SER A 624 -8.88 -24.55 18.41
CA SER A 624 -9.06 -25.60 19.40
C SER A 624 -7.77 -25.88 20.16
N PRO A 625 -7.49 -25.17 21.26
CA PRO A 625 -6.27 -25.37 22.05
C PRO A 625 -6.14 -26.78 22.65
N ALA A 626 -7.21 -27.58 22.64
CA ALA A 626 -7.22 -28.95 23.18
C ALA A 626 -6.72 -30.02 22.14
N VAL A 627 -6.41 -29.65 20.90
CA VAL A 627 -6.03 -30.60 19.84
C VAL A 627 -4.55 -30.45 19.43
N VAL A 628 -3.76 -29.73 20.19
CA VAL A 628 -2.29 -29.73 19.98
C VAL A 628 -1.75 -31.03 20.61
N PRO A 629 -1.17 -31.95 19.82
CA PRO A 629 -0.56 -33.16 20.37
C PRO A 629 0.62 -32.87 21.28
#